data_95bbc36fc363058c6fdeb98b21938222
#
_entry.id   95bbc36fc363058c6fdeb98b21938222
#
_cell.length_a   1.000
_cell.length_b   1.000
_cell.length_c   1.000
_cell.angle_alpha   90.00
_cell.angle_beta   90.00
_cell.angle_gamma   90.00
#
_symmetry.space_group_name_H-M   'P 1'
#
loop_
_entity.id
_entity.type
_entity.pdbx_description
1 polymer ?
#
loop_
_entity_poly.entity_id
_entity_poly.type
_entity_poly.pdbx_seq_one_letter_code
_entity_poly.pdbx_strand_id
1 'polypeptide(L)'
;MKIYKVGGAVRDCLLGKVTGLKTVRVEWQDGKMVEVPGSEEVLKADLVLLAMGFVSPVAGVLEAFGIEKDGRGNAKATVDFIGGYATSVPKVFAAGDMRRGQSLVVWAIREGRQAARSVDEFLMGFSDLPR
;
A
#
# COMPACT_ATOMS: atom_id res chain seq x y z
N MET A 1 12.14 -1.30 19.94
CA MET A 1 10.66 -1.22 19.82
C MET A 1 10.14 -2.64 19.70
N LYS A 2 9.20 -3.07 20.54
CA LYS A 2 8.60 -4.41 20.42
C LYS A 2 7.48 -4.33 19.40
N ILE A 3 7.53 -5.14 18.34
CA ILE A 3 6.49 -5.21 17.31
C ILE A 3 5.77 -6.54 17.47
N TYR A 4 4.44 -6.52 17.41
CA TYR A 4 3.62 -7.71 17.57
C TYR A 4 2.76 -7.90 16.32
N LYS A 5 2.71 -9.15 15.84
CA LYS A 5 1.76 -9.58 14.82
C LYS A 5 0.47 -10.04 15.51
N VAL A 6 -0.66 -9.59 15.01
CA VAL A 6 -1.98 -9.86 15.56
C VAL A 6 -2.69 -10.90 14.69
N GLY A 7 -3.17 -11.97 15.30
CA GLY A 7 -3.95 -13.00 14.59
C GLY A 7 -5.16 -13.45 15.41
N GLY A 8 -6.23 -13.87 14.73
CA GLY A 8 -7.43 -14.40 15.35
C GLY A 8 -8.48 -13.36 15.79
N ALA A 9 -8.08 -12.16 16.17
CA ALA A 9 -8.98 -11.12 16.70
C ALA A 9 -10.10 -10.71 15.73
N VAL A 10 -9.83 -10.69 14.42
CA VAL A 10 -10.83 -10.30 13.41
C VAL A 10 -11.96 -11.33 13.32
N ARG A 11 -11.65 -12.62 13.37
CA ARG A 11 -12.66 -13.67 13.34
C ARG A 11 -13.57 -13.60 14.56
N ASP A 12 -13.01 -13.44 15.73
CA ASP A 12 -13.74 -13.43 17.00
C ASP A 12 -14.60 -12.16 17.13
N CYS A 13 -14.13 -11.04 16.58
CA CYS A 13 -14.92 -9.81 16.48
C CYS A 13 -16.14 -9.98 15.58
N LEU A 14 -16.01 -10.68 14.45
CA LEU A 14 -17.12 -10.97 13.53
C LEU A 14 -18.17 -11.89 14.16
N LEU A 15 -17.77 -12.76 15.10
CA LEU A 15 -18.64 -13.64 15.85
C LEU A 15 -19.24 -13.02 17.12
N GLY A 16 -18.93 -11.72 17.39
CA GLY A 16 -19.47 -10.96 18.51
C GLY A 16 -18.89 -11.32 19.88
N LYS A 17 -17.75 -12.03 19.94
CA LYS A 17 -17.08 -12.42 21.18
C LYS A 17 -15.58 -12.24 21.09
N VAL A 18 -15.06 -11.03 21.39
CA VAL A 18 -13.64 -10.85 21.65
C VAL A 18 -13.38 -11.10 23.13
N THR A 19 -12.53 -12.07 23.44
CA THR A 19 -12.11 -12.37 24.81
C THR A 19 -10.64 -12.06 25.06
N GLY A 20 -9.88 -11.82 24.00
CA GLY A 20 -8.47 -11.48 24.08
C GLY A 20 -7.82 -11.34 22.71
N LEU A 21 -6.61 -10.82 22.75
CA LEU A 21 -5.74 -10.62 21.60
C LEU A 21 -4.52 -11.51 21.73
N LYS A 22 -4.35 -12.48 20.83
CA LYS A 22 -3.14 -13.27 20.74
C LYS A 22 -2.08 -12.50 19.96
N THR A 23 -0.93 -12.28 20.59
CA THR A 23 0.21 -11.59 19.98
C THR A 23 1.41 -12.52 19.95
N VAL A 24 2.34 -12.26 19.03
CA VAL A 24 3.65 -12.91 18.97
C VAL A 24 4.71 -11.85 18.73
N ARG A 25 5.85 -11.97 19.40
CA ARG A 25 6.97 -11.06 19.17
C ARG A 25 7.59 -11.36 17.81
N VAL A 26 7.93 -10.30 17.08
CA VAL A 26 8.63 -10.42 15.80
C VAL A 26 9.94 -9.68 15.82
N GLU A 27 10.91 -10.18 15.08
CA GLU A 27 12.22 -9.57 14.85
C GLU A 27 12.48 -9.42 13.36
N TRP A 28 13.24 -8.41 12.99
CA TRP A 28 13.66 -8.21 11.62
C TRP A 28 14.94 -9.00 11.36
N GLN A 29 14.89 -9.95 10.44
CA GLN A 29 16.03 -10.72 9.96
C GLN A 29 16.09 -10.56 8.43
N ASP A 30 17.19 -10.03 7.93
CA ASP A 30 17.42 -9.78 6.50
C ASP A 30 16.28 -9.04 5.78
N GLY A 31 15.72 -8.03 6.46
CA GLY A 31 14.62 -7.22 5.93
C GLY A 31 13.25 -7.90 5.95
N LYS A 32 13.14 -9.10 6.51
CA LYS A 32 11.88 -9.84 6.70
C LYS A 32 11.50 -9.90 8.16
N MET A 33 10.20 -9.88 8.40
CA MET A 33 9.62 -9.99 9.74
C MET A 33 9.50 -11.49 10.09
N VAL A 34 10.24 -11.95 11.11
CA VAL A 34 10.27 -13.33 11.57
C VAL A 34 9.66 -13.42 12.96
N GLU A 35 8.75 -14.36 13.17
CA GLU A 35 8.14 -14.61 14.46
C GLU A 35 9.13 -15.29 15.41
N VAL A 36 9.20 -14.83 16.64
CA VAL A 36 10.06 -15.43 17.69
C VAL A 36 9.29 -16.59 18.32
N PRO A 37 9.73 -17.84 18.15
CA PRO A 37 9.05 -19.01 18.72
C PRO A 37 8.92 -18.91 20.24
N GLY A 38 7.77 -19.31 20.76
CA GLY A 38 7.50 -19.31 22.19
C GLY A 38 7.28 -17.94 22.84
N SER A 39 7.16 -16.88 22.03
CA SER A 39 6.87 -15.51 22.50
C SER A 39 5.38 -15.15 22.44
N GLU A 40 4.53 -16.14 22.25
CA GLU A 40 3.09 -15.91 22.17
C GLU A 40 2.54 -15.44 23.53
N GLU A 41 1.73 -14.40 23.49
CA GLU A 41 1.06 -13.82 24.65
C GLU A 41 -0.39 -13.54 24.34
N VAL A 42 -1.29 -13.80 25.29
CA VAL A 42 -2.71 -13.47 25.17
C VAL A 42 -3.00 -12.28 26.08
N LEU A 43 -3.31 -11.15 25.46
CA LEU A 43 -3.75 -9.95 26.15
C LEU A 43 -5.27 -10.00 26.29
N LYS A 44 -5.79 -9.87 27.52
CA LYS A 44 -7.23 -9.76 27.75
C LYS A 44 -7.76 -8.47 27.13
N ALA A 45 -8.79 -8.57 26.31
CA ALA A 45 -9.43 -7.42 25.66
C ALA A 45 -10.89 -7.73 25.35
N ASP A 46 -11.77 -6.80 25.67
CA ASP A 46 -13.19 -6.86 25.33
C ASP A 46 -13.47 -6.20 23.98
N LEU A 47 -12.56 -5.33 23.52
CA LEU A 47 -12.61 -4.64 22.24
C LEU A 47 -11.20 -4.50 21.68
N VAL A 48 -11.06 -4.81 20.38
CA VAL A 48 -9.82 -4.59 19.63
C VAL A 48 -10.13 -3.70 18.43
N LEU A 49 -9.49 -2.54 18.38
CA LEU A 49 -9.59 -1.60 17.26
C LEU A 49 -8.35 -1.75 16.37
N LEU A 50 -8.57 -2.09 15.11
CA LEU A 50 -7.49 -2.18 14.11
C LEU A 50 -7.28 -0.80 13.47
N ALA A 51 -6.18 -0.15 13.84
CA ALA A 51 -5.73 1.11 13.25
C ALA A 51 -4.51 0.87 12.35
N MET A 52 -4.64 -0.09 11.44
CA MET A 52 -3.58 -0.52 10.53
C MET A 52 -3.69 0.25 9.21
N GLY A 53 -2.55 0.45 8.56
CA GLY A 53 -2.50 0.97 7.21
C GLY A 53 -2.87 -0.08 6.15
N PHE A 54 -2.67 0.28 4.89
CA PHE A 54 -2.91 -0.60 3.75
C PHE A 54 -1.60 -1.29 3.34
N VAL A 55 -1.69 -2.49 2.83
CA VAL A 55 -0.52 -3.26 2.37
C VAL A 55 -0.18 -2.92 0.92
N SER A 56 -1.21 -2.94 0.06
CA SER A 56 -1.08 -2.68 -1.37
C SER A 56 -2.44 -2.27 -1.95
N PRO A 57 -2.47 -1.73 -3.18
CA PRO A 57 -3.71 -1.55 -3.93
C PRO A 57 -4.47 -2.86 -4.11
N VAL A 58 -5.79 -2.77 -4.34
CA VAL A 58 -6.61 -3.94 -4.68
C VAL A 58 -6.12 -4.55 -5.98
N ALA A 59 -5.63 -5.79 -5.92
CA ALA A 59 -4.98 -6.46 -7.05
C ALA A 59 -5.88 -6.55 -8.30
N GLY A 60 -7.18 -6.79 -8.13
CA GLY A 60 -8.13 -6.91 -9.24
C GLY A 60 -8.21 -5.67 -10.13
N VAL A 61 -7.97 -4.47 -9.60
CA VAL A 61 -7.92 -3.25 -10.41
C VAL A 61 -6.72 -3.26 -11.35
N LEU A 62 -5.53 -3.59 -10.82
CA LEU A 62 -4.31 -3.66 -11.63
C LEU A 62 -4.37 -4.77 -12.67
N GLU A 63 -4.96 -5.90 -12.31
CA GLU A 63 -5.16 -7.06 -13.20
C GLU A 63 -6.15 -6.76 -14.33
N ALA A 64 -7.25 -6.08 -14.03
CA ALA A 64 -8.24 -5.67 -15.04
C ALA A 64 -7.63 -4.76 -16.11
N PHE A 65 -6.66 -3.93 -15.76
CA PHE A 65 -5.94 -3.08 -16.71
C PHE A 65 -4.67 -3.74 -17.27
N GLY A 66 -4.27 -4.92 -16.80
CA GLY A 66 -3.06 -5.61 -17.22
C GLY A 66 -1.77 -4.92 -16.81
N ILE A 67 -1.79 -4.15 -15.72
CA ILE A 67 -0.66 -3.35 -15.25
C ILE A 67 0.34 -4.23 -14.49
N GLU A 68 1.63 -4.11 -14.84
CA GLU A 68 2.70 -4.72 -14.06
C GLU A 68 2.75 -4.17 -12.63
N LYS A 69 3.02 -5.06 -11.68
CA LYS A 69 3.19 -4.72 -10.26
C LYS A 69 4.68 -4.61 -9.92
N ASP A 70 5.01 -3.73 -8.98
CA ASP A 70 6.32 -3.71 -8.35
C ASP A 70 6.47 -4.83 -7.31
N GLY A 71 7.65 -4.97 -6.70
CA GLY A 71 7.92 -5.98 -5.68
C GLY A 71 7.09 -5.85 -4.39
N ARG A 72 6.33 -4.76 -4.23
CA ARG A 72 5.42 -4.51 -3.10
C ARG A 72 3.95 -4.62 -3.48
N GLY A 73 3.65 -4.97 -4.73
CA GLY A 73 2.29 -5.10 -5.23
C GLY A 73 1.64 -3.79 -5.69
N ASN A 74 2.38 -2.70 -5.82
CA ASN A 74 1.89 -1.44 -6.35
C ASN A 74 1.98 -1.41 -7.88
N ALA A 75 1.23 -0.51 -8.53
CA ALA A 75 1.35 -0.27 -9.95
C ALA A 75 2.77 0.20 -10.30
N LYS A 76 3.45 -0.53 -11.18
CA LYS A 76 4.75 -0.14 -11.69
C LYS A 76 4.58 0.97 -12.71
N ALA A 77 5.02 2.18 -12.36
CA ALA A 77 5.01 3.34 -13.23
C ALA A 77 6.27 4.19 -13.00
N THR A 78 6.73 4.85 -14.05
CA THR A 78 7.93 5.68 -14.04
C THR A 78 7.71 6.97 -13.26
N VAL A 79 8.80 7.64 -12.91
CA VAL A 79 8.79 9.00 -12.31
C VAL A 79 9.67 9.96 -13.11
N ASP A 80 9.99 9.60 -14.34
CA ASP A 80 10.90 10.34 -15.19
C ASP A 80 10.37 11.74 -15.51
N PHE A 81 11.27 12.59 -15.95
CA PHE A 81 10.95 13.99 -16.23
C PHE A 81 9.99 14.13 -17.42
N ILE A 82 10.12 13.24 -18.41
CA ILE A 82 9.27 13.15 -19.61
C ILE A 82 8.58 11.78 -19.58
N GLY A 83 7.26 11.76 -19.80
CA GLY A 83 6.47 10.52 -19.81
C GLY A 83 6.33 9.85 -18.44
N GLY A 84 6.58 10.58 -17.34
CA GLY A 84 6.42 10.08 -15.98
C GLY A 84 4.99 9.58 -15.70
N TYR A 85 4.87 8.71 -14.72
CA TYR A 85 3.61 8.07 -14.30
C TYR A 85 2.98 7.12 -15.31
N ALA A 86 3.60 6.91 -16.48
CA ALA A 86 3.17 5.89 -17.44
C ALA A 86 3.40 4.49 -16.86
N THR A 87 2.43 3.61 -17.05
CA THR A 87 2.49 2.19 -16.64
C THR A 87 3.05 1.33 -17.78
N SER A 88 3.10 0.00 -17.55
CA SER A 88 3.41 -0.98 -18.60
C SER A 88 2.37 -1.03 -19.73
N VAL A 89 1.18 -0.46 -19.53
CA VAL A 89 0.09 -0.45 -20.50
C VAL A 89 0.00 0.93 -21.16
N PRO A 90 0.06 1.02 -22.51
CA PRO A 90 -0.06 2.29 -23.20
C PRO A 90 -1.35 3.04 -22.82
N LYS A 91 -1.27 4.36 -22.66
CA LYS A 91 -2.38 5.25 -22.27
C LYS A 91 -2.90 5.07 -20.85
N VAL A 92 -2.27 4.22 -20.03
CA VAL A 92 -2.61 4.05 -18.63
C VAL A 92 -1.53 4.64 -17.76
N PHE A 93 -1.93 5.51 -16.85
CA PHE A 93 -1.06 6.21 -15.91
C PHE A 93 -1.43 5.84 -14.47
N ALA A 94 -0.46 5.80 -13.56
CA ALA A 94 -0.68 5.52 -12.15
C ALA A 94 0.12 6.49 -11.28
N ALA A 95 -0.52 7.04 -10.25
CA ALA A 95 0.07 8.02 -9.35
C ALA A 95 -0.43 7.83 -7.91
N GLY A 96 0.21 8.49 -6.96
CA GLY A 96 -0.16 8.46 -5.55
C GLY A 96 0.04 7.08 -4.94
N ASP A 97 -0.83 6.72 -4.01
CA ASP A 97 -0.72 5.48 -3.24
C ASP A 97 -0.77 4.22 -4.13
N MET A 98 -1.49 4.27 -5.24
CA MET A 98 -1.56 3.18 -6.22
C MET A 98 -0.17 2.79 -6.76
N ARG A 99 0.71 3.76 -6.98
CA ARG A 99 2.06 3.59 -7.51
C ARG A 99 3.12 3.54 -6.40
N ARG A 100 3.02 4.48 -5.46
CA ARG A 100 4.03 4.72 -4.43
C ARG A 100 3.92 3.74 -3.26
N GLY A 101 2.73 3.19 -3.05
CA GLY A 101 2.31 2.58 -1.80
C GLY A 101 1.75 3.62 -0.84
N GLN A 102 1.11 3.17 0.22
CA GLN A 102 0.52 4.06 1.22
C GLN A 102 1.51 5.11 1.71
N SER A 103 1.11 6.37 1.64
CA SER A 103 1.96 7.51 1.99
C SER A 103 1.13 8.71 2.48
N LEU A 104 1.78 9.86 2.66
CA LEU A 104 1.12 11.09 3.09
C LEU A 104 0.31 11.70 1.95
N VAL A 105 -0.80 12.36 2.30
CA VAL A 105 -1.69 13.04 1.34
C VAL A 105 -0.96 14.08 0.47
N VAL A 106 0.07 14.73 1.01
CA VAL A 106 0.89 15.67 0.23
C VAL A 106 1.59 15.03 -0.96
N TRP A 107 1.96 13.76 -0.84
CA TRP A 107 2.53 12.99 -1.95
C TRP A 107 1.48 12.60 -2.98
N ALA A 108 0.28 12.24 -2.53
CA ALA A 108 -0.83 11.94 -3.43
C ALA A 108 -1.20 13.17 -4.28
N ILE A 109 -1.29 14.35 -3.65
CA ILE A 109 -1.54 15.63 -4.35
C ILE A 109 -0.42 15.93 -5.33
N ARG A 110 0.84 15.84 -4.90
CA ARG A 110 2.01 16.13 -5.76
C ARG A 110 2.04 15.20 -6.96
N GLU A 111 1.95 13.90 -6.74
CA GLU A 111 2.00 12.92 -7.82
C GLU A 111 0.80 13.03 -8.76
N GLY A 112 -0.39 13.32 -8.23
CA GLY A 112 -1.58 13.56 -9.06
C GLY A 112 -1.40 14.76 -10.00
N ARG A 113 -0.83 15.86 -9.52
CA ARG A 113 -0.53 17.04 -10.35
C ARG A 113 0.53 16.73 -11.42
N GLN A 114 1.58 16.02 -11.06
CA GLN A 114 2.63 15.63 -12.00
C GLN A 114 2.13 14.64 -13.04
N ALA A 115 1.28 13.69 -12.64
CA ALA A 115 0.64 12.77 -13.57
C ALA A 115 -0.32 13.49 -14.53
N ALA A 116 -1.08 14.47 -14.05
CA ALA A 116 -1.95 15.30 -14.89
C ALA A 116 -1.14 16.01 -15.99
N ARG A 117 0.02 16.59 -15.63
CA ARG A 117 0.94 17.15 -16.62
C ARG A 117 1.41 16.11 -17.64
N SER A 118 1.82 14.92 -17.18
CA SER A 118 2.29 13.86 -18.08
C SER A 118 1.19 13.35 -19.01
N VAL A 119 -0.05 13.30 -18.56
CA VAL A 119 -1.21 12.99 -19.40
C VAL A 119 -1.44 14.10 -20.44
N ASP A 120 -1.35 15.35 -20.03
CA ASP A 120 -1.50 16.51 -20.93
C ASP A 120 -0.39 16.51 -22.00
N GLU A 121 0.86 16.31 -21.61
CA GLU A 121 2.00 16.15 -22.54
C GLU A 121 1.76 14.99 -23.52
N PHE A 122 1.20 13.87 -23.03
CA PHE A 122 0.88 12.72 -23.88
C PHE A 122 -0.21 13.02 -24.90
N LEU A 123 -1.23 13.78 -24.53
CA LEU A 123 -2.38 14.09 -25.40
C LEU A 123 -2.09 15.24 -26.36
N MET A 124 -1.38 16.27 -25.89
CA MET A 124 -1.18 17.53 -26.60
C MET A 124 0.22 17.65 -27.22
N GLY A 125 1.17 16.79 -26.85
CA GLY A 125 2.58 16.90 -27.23
C GLY A 125 3.40 17.88 -26.41
N PHE A 126 2.77 18.72 -25.62
CA PHE A 126 3.40 19.64 -24.67
C PHE A 126 2.42 19.93 -23.53
N SER A 127 2.92 20.57 -22.44
CA SER A 127 2.04 20.98 -21.35
C SER A 127 2.55 22.27 -20.68
N ASP A 128 1.65 23.19 -20.45
CA ASP A 128 1.88 24.42 -19.65
C ASP A 128 1.52 24.23 -18.17
N LEU A 129 1.07 23.05 -17.78
CA LEU A 129 0.75 22.75 -16.39
C LEU A 129 2.01 22.81 -15.51
N PRO A 130 1.94 23.36 -14.30
CA PRO A 130 3.08 23.40 -13.38
C PRO A 130 3.47 22.00 -12.91
N ARG A 131 4.74 21.84 -12.57
CA ARG A 131 5.33 20.62 -11.97
C ARG A 131 5.28 20.64 -10.46
#